data_02fb056a86e285a09bacbcbebf4473de
#
_entry.id   02fb056a86e285a09bacbcbebf4473de
#
_cell.length_a   1.000
_cell.length_b   1.000
_cell.length_c   1.000
_cell.angle_alpha   90.00
_cell.angle_beta   90.00
_cell.angle_gamma   90.00
#
_symmetry.space_group_name_H-M   'P 1'
#
loop_
_entity.id
_entity.type
_entity.pdbx_description
1 polymer ?
#
loop_
_entity_poly.entity_id
_entity_poly.type
_entity_poly.pdbx_seq_one_letter_code
_entity_poly.pdbx_strand_id
1 'polypeptide(L)'
;EPLFRSQTLETYFGFEKTVNIAEQIPAGESTGIDVPGQLWREFHAKKLQTENAIFNNDIELGVSHLASPDKGTFLYFAGGMVSSTDVCPKNMVQHTLPAGEYIVCKIEAESFEELVTTALNQANKYLFETWLPNHNLVTKPFMAEKYFKGNAEINYMEIWVIPV
;
A
#
# COMPACT_ATOMS: atom_id res chain seq x y z
N GLU A 1 7.83 15.42 -5.81
CA GLU A 1 7.35 16.39 -4.80
C GLU A 1 6.02 15.93 -4.23
N PRO A 2 5.91 15.70 -2.91
CA PRO A 2 4.64 15.36 -2.28
C PRO A 2 3.60 16.47 -2.43
N LEU A 3 2.35 16.08 -2.62
CA LEU A 3 1.23 17.00 -2.85
C LEU A 3 0.06 16.66 -1.93
N PHE A 4 -0.68 17.69 -1.51
CA PHE A 4 -1.97 17.48 -0.85
C PHE A 4 -3.02 17.09 -1.89
N ARG A 5 -3.85 16.11 -1.54
CA ARG A 5 -4.93 15.64 -2.42
C ARG A 5 -6.15 15.24 -1.62
N SER A 6 -7.31 15.68 -2.06
CA SER A 6 -8.59 15.21 -1.53
C SER A 6 -8.96 13.89 -2.19
N GLN A 7 -9.50 12.98 -1.39
CA GLN A 7 -9.83 11.63 -1.82
C GLN A 7 -11.25 11.28 -1.41
N THR A 8 -12.01 10.67 -2.32
CA THR A 8 -13.30 10.03 -2.00
C THR A 8 -13.05 8.64 -1.44
N LEU A 9 -14.06 8.09 -0.74
CA LEU A 9 -13.97 6.75 -0.18
C LEU A 9 -13.76 5.70 -1.28
N GLU A 10 -12.80 4.81 -1.08
CA GLU A 10 -12.54 3.67 -1.97
C GLU A 10 -12.60 2.36 -1.19
N THR A 11 -13.04 1.29 -1.86
CA THR A 11 -13.19 -0.04 -1.28
C THR A 11 -12.22 -1.02 -1.95
N TYR A 12 -11.59 -1.87 -1.13
CA TYR A 12 -10.63 -2.87 -1.58
C TYR A 12 -10.94 -4.21 -0.91
N PHE A 13 -10.76 -5.30 -1.63
CA PHE A 13 -10.80 -6.65 -1.09
C PHE A 13 -9.44 -7.30 -1.20
N GLY A 14 -9.02 -8.02 -0.16
CA GLY A 14 -7.73 -8.68 -0.15
C GLY A 14 -7.49 -9.45 1.13
N PHE A 15 -6.21 -9.54 1.51
CA PHE A 15 -5.78 -10.26 2.69
C PHE A 15 -5.07 -9.32 3.66
N GLU A 16 -5.13 -9.67 4.95
CA GLU A 16 -4.49 -8.89 6.00
C GLU A 16 -3.79 -9.82 6.97
N LYS A 17 -2.58 -9.46 7.39
CA LYS A 17 -1.82 -10.19 8.40
C LYS A 17 -1.12 -9.24 9.35
N THR A 18 -0.89 -9.73 10.56
CA THR A 18 -0.03 -9.06 11.53
C THR A 18 1.43 -9.24 11.13
N VAL A 19 2.19 -8.16 11.13
CA VAL A 19 3.62 -8.16 10.85
C VAL A 19 4.37 -7.80 12.12
N ASN A 20 5.41 -8.58 12.44
CA ASN A 20 6.31 -8.30 13.55
C ASN A 20 7.42 -7.38 13.04
N ILE A 21 7.54 -6.20 13.65
CA ILE A 21 8.51 -5.18 13.21
C ILE A 21 9.96 -5.70 13.34
N ALA A 22 10.25 -6.48 14.37
CA ALA A 22 11.59 -7.03 14.59
C ALA A 22 12.03 -8.05 13.52
N GLU A 23 11.07 -8.63 12.80
CA GLU A 23 11.31 -9.60 11.74
C GLU A 23 11.25 -8.97 10.35
N GLN A 24 10.97 -7.67 10.28
CA GLN A 24 10.85 -6.94 9.02
C GLN A 24 12.21 -6.79 8.36
N ILE A 25 12.33 -7.26 7.11
CA ILE A 25 13.52 -7.06 6.30
C ILE A 25 13.47 -5.62 5.75
N PRO A 26 14.57 -4.85 5.85
CA PRO A 26 14.60 -3.50 5.29
C PRO A 26 14.25 -3.48 3.80
N ALA A 27 13.58 -2.42 3.37
CA ALA A 27 13.24 -2.24 1.97
C ALA A 27 14.52 -2.24 1.11
N GLY A 28 14.48 -2.92 -0.01
CA GLY A 28 15.64 -3.09 -0.89
C GLY A 28 16.45 -4.36 -0.60
N GLU A 29 16.25 -4.99 0.55
CA GLU A 29 16.92 -6.24 0.92
C GLU A 29 15.95 -7.44 0.92
N SER A 30 14.68 -7.21 0.61
CA SER A 30 13.65 -8.24 0.62
C SER A 30 13.96 -9.34 -0.40
N THR A 31 13.91 -10.58 0.06
CA THR A 31 14.04 -11.76 -0.79
C THR A 31 12.68 -12.26 -1.29
N GLY A 32 11.60 -11.55 -0.94
CA GLY A 32 10.24 -11.97 -1.25
C GLY A 32 9.65 -12.98 -0.26
N ILE A 33 10.34 -13.28 0.82
CA ILE A 33 9.86 -14.17 1.89
C ILE A 33 9.36 -13.41 3.12
N ASP A 34 9.43 -12.08 3.11
CA ASP A 34 8.82 -11.24 4.14
C ASP A 34 7.27 -11.34 4.08
N VAL A 35 6.61 -11.02 5.18
CA VAL A 35 5.15 -11.15 5.28
C VAL A 35 4.40 -10.33 4.23
N PRO A 36 4.72 -9.04 3.98
CA PRO A 36 4.05 -8.30 2.92
C PRO A 36 4.22 -8.95 1.53
N GLY A 37 5.41 -9.40 1.18
CA GLY A 37 5.65 -10.07 -0.10
C GLY A 37 4.88 -11.37 -0.25
N GLN A 38 4.79 -12.17 0.82
CA GLN A 38 3.99 -13.39 0.83
C GLN A 38 2.50 -13.09 0.65
N LEU A 39 2.01 -12.04 1.31
CA LEU A 39 0.61 -11.64 1.23
C LEU A 39 0.24 -11.18 -0.18
N TRP A 40 1.12 -10.44 -0.84
CA TRP A 40 0.93 -10.04 -2.23
C TRP A 40 0.87 -11.24 -3.16
N ARG A 41 1.72 -12.26 -2.95
CA ARG A 41 1.68 -13.48 -3.75
C ARG A 41 0.37 -14.25 -3.55
N GLU A 42 -0.11 -14.35 -2.31
CA GLU A 42 -1.41 -14.95 -2.02
C GLU A 42 -2.54 -14.20 -2.72
N PHE A 43 -2.53 -12.87 -2.64
CA PHE A 43 -3.54 -12.06 -3.29
C PHE A 43 -3.55 -12.24 -4.80
N HIS A 44 -2.38 -12.16 -5.44
CA HIS A 44 -2.29 -12.29 -6.90
C HIS A 44 -2.71 -13.68 -7.37
N ALA A 45 -2.36 -14.73 -6.65
CA ALA A 45 -2.80 -16.09 -6.96
C ALA A 45 -4.32 -16.22 -6.87
N LYS A 46 -4.92 -15.66 -5.82
CA LYS A 46 -6.37 -15.70 -5.63
C LYS A 46 -7.10 -14.85 -6.66
N LYS A 47 -6.55 -13.70 -7.02
CA LYS A 47 -7.10 -12.82 -8.05
C LYS A 47 -7.22 -13.55 -9.39
N LEU A 48 -6.20 -14.33 -9.77
CA LEU A 48 -6.23 -15.13 -11.01
C LEU A 48 -7.30 -16.22 -10.98
N GLN A 49 -7.65 -16.74 -9.80
CA GLN A 49 -8.68 -17.76 -9.62
C GLN A 49 -10.08 -17.18 -9.52
N THR A 50 -10.21 -15.87 -9.34
CA THR A 50 -11.50 -15.21 -9.21
C THR A 50 -12.09 -15.00 -10.60
N GLU A 51 -13.15 -15.75 -10.91
CA GLU A 51 -13.76 -15.75 -12.24
C GLU A 51 -14.56 -14.49 -12.55
N ASN A 52 -15.00 -13.77 -11.52
CA ASN A 52 -15.78 -12.57 -11.69
C ASN A 52 -14.88 -11.35 -11.83
N ALA A 53 -15.29 -10.42 -12.65
CA ALA A 53 -14.57 -9.18 -12.91
C ALA A 53 -14.66 -8.17 -11.75
N ILE A 54 -14.69 -8.65 -10.49
CA ILE A 54 -14.71 -7.74 -9.34
C ILE A 54 -13.41 -6.94 -9.24
N PHE A 55 -12.29 -7.55 -9.65
CA PHE A 55 -11.00 -6.87 -9.73
C PHE A 55 -10.71 -6.38 -11.16
N ASN A 56 -11.71 -5.73 -11.77
CA ASN A 56 -11.56 -5.21 -13.14
C ASN A 56 -10.80 -3.88 -13.21
N ASN A 57 -10.46 -3.34 -12.06
CA ASN A 57 -9.66 -2.13 -11.94
C ASN A 57 -8.19 -2.51 -11.74
N ASP A 58 -7.29 -1.78 -12.39
CA ASP A 58 -5.85 -2.05 -12.32
C ASP A 58 -5.19 -1.44 -11.07
N ILE A 59 -5.97 -0.93 -10.12
CA ILE A 59 -5.45 -0.32 -8.91
C ILE A 59 -5.39 -1.36 -7.79
N GLU A 60 -4.20 -1.50 -7.18
CA GLU A 60 -3.97 -2.36 -6.03
C GLU A 60 -3.44 -1.52 -4.86
N LEU A 61 -3.73 -1.96 -3.64
CA LEU A 61 -3.43 -1.20 -2.42
C LEU A 61 -2.74 -2.08 -1.39
N GLY A 62 -1.60 -1.60 -0.88
CA GLY A 62 -0.98 -2.11 0.33
C GLY A 62 -1.14 -1.09 1.45
N VAL A 63 -1.54 -1.53 2.63
CA VAL A 63 -1.76 -0.62 3.78
C VAL A 63 -1.05 -1.14 5.02
N SER A 64 -0.20 -0.30 5.59
CA SER A 64 0.37 -0.51 6.92
C SER A 64 -0.41 0.35 7.91
N HIS A 65 -1.05 -0.27 8.89
CA HIS A 65 -1.90 0.45 9.84
C HIS A 65 -2.00 -0.30 11.17
N LEU A 66 -2.66 0.33 12.13
CA LEU A 66 -2.94 -0.24 13.45
C LEU A 66 -1.66 -0.76 14.13
N ALA A 67 -0.60 0.05 14.08
CA ALA A 67 0.65 -0.29 14.76
C ALA A 67 0.42 -0.37 16.27
N SER A 68 1.02 -1.41 16.89
CA SER A 68 1.01 -1.61 18.34
C SER A 68 2.46 -1.54 18.83
N PRO A 69 2.92 -0.37 19.32
CA PRO A 69 4.29 -0.24 19.82
C PRO A 69 4.63 -1.21 20.93
N ASP A 70 3.66 -1.49 21.81
CA ASP A 70 3.85 -2.40 22.96
C ASP A 70 4.14 -3.83 22.51
N LYS A 71 3.52 -4.27 21.42
CA LYS A 71 3.69 -5.61 20.86
C LYS A 71 4.74 -5.66 19.75
N GLY A 72 5.20 -4.51 19.27
CA GLY A 72 6.12 -4.43 18.14
C GLY A 72 5.52 -4.95 16.85
N THR A 73 4.21 -4.74 16.64
CA THR A 73 3.48 -5.25 15.48
C THR A 73 2.70 -4.16 14.76
N PHE A 74 2.33 -4.44 13.51
CA PHE A 74 1.35 -3.66 12.76
C PHE A 74 0.56 -4.61 11.86
N LEU A 75 -0.56 -4.14 11.32
CA LEU A 75 -1.32 -4.88 10.33
C LEU A 75 -0.94 -4.43 8.92
N TYR A 76 -0.77 -5.40 8.03
CA TYR A 76 -0.55 -5.13 6.62
C TYR A 76 -1.66 -5.75 5.79
N PHE A 77 -2.28 -4.94 4.94
CA PHE A 77 -3.32 -5.34 3.99
C PHE A 77 -2.76 -5.29 2.57
N ALA A 78 -3.09 -6.28 1.75
CA ALA A 78 -2.78 -6.29 0.32
C ALA A 78 -4.03 -6.71 -0.45
N GLY A 79 -4.47 -5.88 -1.39
CA GLY A 79 -5.69 -6.17 -2.13
C GLY A 79 -5.88 -5.30 -3.36
N GLY A 80 -7.02 -5.48 -4.01
CA GLY A 80 -7.40 -4.76 -5.21
C GLY A 80 -8.67 -3.95 -5.04
N MET A 81 -8.76 -2.86 -5.81
CA MET A 81 -9.93 -1.99 -5.81
C MET A 81 -11.14 -2.70 -6.39
N VAL A 82 -12.27 -2.49 -5.74
CA VAL A 82 -13.58 -3.04 -6.14
C VAL A 82 -14.65 -1.97 -6.06
N SER A 83 -15.84 -2.27 -6.57
CA SER A 83 -17.00 -1.43 -6.34
C SER A 83 -17.51 -1.61 -4.92
N SER A 84 -18.05 -0.55 -4.31
CA SER A 84 -18.65 -0.59 -2.97
C SER A 84 -19.86 -1.54 -2.89
N THR A 85 -20.43 -1.92 -4.04
CA THR A 85 -21.57 -2.84 -4.14
C THR A 85 -21.16 -4.29 -4.30
N ASP A 86 -19.86 -4.57 -4.53
CA ASP A 86 -19.38 -5.94 -4.66
C ASP A 86 -19.43 -6.67 -3.32
N VAL A 87 -19.62 -7.99 -3.39
CA VAL A 87 -19.62 -8.87 -2.22
C VAL A 87 -18.24 -9.41 -1.99
N CYS A 88 -17.73 -9.25 -0.77
CA CYS A 88 -16.39 -9.72 -0.42
C CYS A 88 -16.32 -11.26 -0.48
N PRO A 89 -15.38 -11.82 -1.26
CA PRO A 89 -15.20 -13.27 -1.30
C PRO A 89 -14.89 -13.85 0.08
N LYS A 90 -15.29 -15.09 0.28
CA LYS A 90 -14.95 -15.84 1.48
C LYS A 90 -13.42 -15.91 1.60
N ASN A 91 -12.90 -15.75 2.80
CA ASN A 91 -11.47 -15.72 3.14
C ASN A 91 -10.74 -14.43 2.75
N MET A 92 -11.42 -13.46 2.16
CA MET A 92 -10.89 -12.12 1.98
C MET A 92 -11.47 -11.17 3.03
N VAL A 93 -10.80 -10.05 3.24
CA VAL A 93 -11.26 -8.96 4.10
C VAL A 93 -11.47 -7.71 3.26
N GLN A 94 -12.39 -6.86 3.72
CA GLN A 94 -12.62 -5.57 3.10
C GLN A 94 -11.82 -4.50 3.83
N HIS A 95 -11.12 -3.69 3.08
CA HIS A 95 -10.46 -2.49 3.59
C HIS A 95 -11.02 -1.28 2.86
N THR A 96 -11.32 -0.23 3.62
CA THR A 96 -11.84 1.03 3.09
C THR A 96 -10.77 2.10 3.24
N LEU A 97 -10.37 2.71 2.12
CA LEU A 97 -9.52 3.90 2.15
C LEU A 97 -10.45 5.09 2.39
N PRO A 98 -10.39 5.74 3.59
CA PRO A 98 -11.38 6.75 3.94
C PRO A 98 -11.30 7.99 3.04
N ALA A 99 -12.42 8.67 2.92
CA ALA A 99 -12.45 9.99 2.31
C ALA A 99 -11.71 10.99 3.21
N GLY A 100 -11.09 11.99 2.61
CA GLY A 100 -10.38 13.02 3.35
C GLY A 100 -9.20 13.58 2.58
N GLU A 101 -8.35 14.33 3.29
CA GLU A 101 -7.16 14.91 2.73
C GLU A 101 -5.95 14.01 3.00
N TYR A 102 -5.15 13.79 1.97
CA TYR A 102 -3.93 13.00 2.03
C TYR A 102 -2.75 13.79 1.50
N ILE A 103 -1.57 13.43 1.97
CA ILE A 103 -0.32 13.80 1.33
C ILE A 103 0.08 12.63 0.44
N VAL A 104 0.28 12.89 -0.85
CA VAL A 104 0.56 11.87 -1.86
C VAL A 104 1.94 12.09 -2.44
N CYS A 105 2.79 11.06 -2.36
CA CYS A 105 4.12 11.07 -2.95
C CYS A 105 4.12 10.11 -4.14
N LYS A 106 4.35 10.65 -5.34
CA LYS A 106 4.39 9.88 -6.59
C LYS A 106 5.77 9.31 -6.81
N ILE A 107 5.84 8.06 -7.24
CA ILE A 107 7.09 7.33 -7.43
C ILE A 107 7.07 6.66 -8.79
N GLU A 108 8.16 6.82 -9.55
CA GLU A 108 8.37 6.14 -10.83
C GLU A 108 9.74 5.46 -10.84
N ALA A 109 9.86 4.34 -11.55
CA ALA A 109 11.12 3.63 -11.72
C ALA A 109 11.16 2.96 -13.10
N GLU A 110 12.36 2.53 -13.49
CA GLU A 110 12.56 1.88 -14.79
C GLU A 110 12.05 0.44 -14.81
N SER A 111 11.95 -0.21 -13.63
CA SER A 111 11.41 -1.56 -13.50
C SER A 111 10.52 -1.65 -12.27
N PHE A 112 9.64 -2.65 -12.25
CA PHE A 112 8.79 -2.90 -11.08
C PHE A 112 9.64 -3.29 -9.86
N GLU A 113 10.68 -4.10 -10.06
CA GLU A 113 11.58 -4.46 -8.97
C GLU A 113 12.24 -3.25 -8.34
N GLU A 114 12.75 -2.34 -9.16
CA GLU A 114 13.35 -1.09 -8.69
C GLU A 114 12.32 -0.19 -7.99
N LEU A 115 11.08 -0.16 -8.51
CA LEU A 115 9.99 0.63 -7.93
C LEU A 115 9.71 0.22 -6.48
N VAL A 116 9.55 -1.07 -6.22
CA VAL A 116 9.14 -1.59 -4.91
C VAL A 116 10.31 -1.81 -3.95
N THR A 117 11.53 -1.60 -4.38
CA THR A 117 12.73 -1.71 -3.54
C THR A 117 13.38 -0.35 -3.38
N THR A 118 14.30 0.00 -4.27
CA THR A 118 15.13 1.21 -4.17
C THR A 118 14.30 2.49 -4.22
N ALA A 119 13.43 2.63 -5.20
CA ALA A 119 12.65 3.85 -5.37
C ALA A 119 11.67 4.09 -4.21
N LEU A 120 10.96 3.04 -3.79
CA LEU A 120 10.05 3.10 -2.65
C LEU A 120 10.80 3.46 -1.35
N ASN A 121 11.94 2.84 -1.11
CA ASN A 121 12.74 3.10 0.08
C ASN A 121 13.25 4.54 0.11
N GLN A 122 13.76 5.03 -1.01
CA GLN A 122 14.22 6.43 -1.13
C GLN A 122 13.09 7.42 -0.93
N ALA A 123 11.92 7.16 -1.48
CA ALA A 123 10.76 8.02 -1.35
C ALA A 123 10.25 8.06 0.09
N ASN A 124 10.18 6.92 0.77
CA ASN A 124 9.80 6.85 2.17
C ASN A 124 10.76 7.64 3.03
N LYS A 125 12.05 7.46 2.81
CA LYS A 125 13.09 8.18 3.55
C LYS A 125 12.97 9.69 3.33
N TYR A 126 12.80 10.12 2.08
CA TYR A 126 12.63 11.54 1.77
C TYR A 126 11.38 12.11 2.42
N LEU A 127 10.25 11.42 2.32
CA LEU A 127 8.98 11.89 2.88
C LEU A 127 9.06 12.06 4.40
N PHE A 128 9.51 11.03 5.11
CA PHE A 128 9.48 11.02 6.58
C PHE A 128 10.66 11.71 7.25
N GLU A 129 11.83 11.70 6.63
CA GLU A 129 13.03 12.31 7.22
C GLU A 129 13.29 13.72 6.74
N THR A 130 12.76 14.14 5.60
CA THR A 130 13.05 15.44 5.00
C THR A 130 11.80 16.29 4.77
N TRP A 131 10.87 15.80 3.95
CA TRP A 131 9.75 16.64 3.51
C TRP A 131 8.78 16.99 4.64
N LEU A 132 8.31 15.98 5.37
CA LEU A 132 7.36 16.19 6.49
C LEU A 132 7.97 17.09 7.59
N PRO A 133 9.21 16.82 8.07
CA PRO A 133 9.84 17.70 9.07
C PRO A 133 10.02 19.13 8.56
N ASN A 134 10.44 19.32 7.32
CA ASN A 134 10.66 20.67 6.76
C ASN A 134 9.37 21.46 6.60
N HIS A 135 8.22 20.79 6.55
CA HIS A 135 6.91 21.44 6.49
C HIS A 135 6.18 21.45 7.83
N ASN A 136 6.86 21.03 8.91
CA ASN A 136 6.29 20.93 10.26
C ASN A 136 5.01 20.10 10.30
N LEU A 137 5.00 19.00 9.55
CA LEU A 137 3.85 18.10 9.42
C LEU A 137 4.09 16.80 10.14
N VAL A 138 3.03 16.28 10.77
CA VAL A 138 2.97 14.98 11.41
C VAL A 138 1.84 14.21 10.77
N THR A 139 1.99 12.90 10.66
CA THR A 139 0.98 12.02 10.06
C THR A 139 0.46 11.02 11.07
N LYS A 140 -0.73 10.49 10.79
CA LYS A 140 -1.28 9.36 11.53
C LYS A 140 -0.43 8.10 11.29
N PRO A 141 -0.48 7.09 12.19
CA PRO A 141 0.22 5.82 11.99
C PRO A 141 -0.47 4.97 10.92
N PHE A 142 -0.43 5.45 9.69
CA PHE A 142 -1.08 4.89 8.53
C PHE A 142 -0.25 5.22 7.30
N MET A 143 0.01 4.22 6.46
CA MET A 143 0.64 4.43 5.17
C MET A 143 0.03 3.49 4.14
N ALA A 144 -0.44 4.04 3.03
CA ALA A 144 -0.94 3.27 1.92
C ALA A 144 0.04 3.35 0.74
N GLU A 145 0.23 2.21 0.10
CA GLU A 145 0.97 2.09 -1.16
C GLU A 145 -0.05 1.77 -2.24
N LYS A 146 -0.22 2.68 -3.20
CA LYS A 146 -1.19 2.52 -4.27
C LYS A 146 -0.45 2.22 -5.58
N TYR A 147 -0.74 1.07 -6.16
CA TYR A 147 -0.10 0.59 -7.38
C TYR A 147 -1.05 0.72 -8.55
N PHE A 148 -0.55 1.28 -9.67
CA PHE A 148 -1.32 1.51 -10.88
C PHE A 148 -0.76 0.62 -12.00
N LYS A 149 -1.42 -0.50 -12.25
CA LYS A 149 -0.90 -1.54 -13.15
C LYS A 149 -1.43 -1.44 -14.58
N GLY A 150 -2.33 -0.51 -14.86
CA GLY A 150 -2.94 -0.36 -16.19
C GLY A 150 -2.03 0.24 -17.26
N ASN A 151 -0.85 0.76 -16.89
CA ASN A 151 0.11 1.29 -17.84
C ASN A 151 1.38 0.46 -17.82
N ALA A 152 1.55 -0.41 -18.81
CA ALA A 152 2.68 -1.32 -18.90
C ALA A 152 4.01 -0.63 -19.23
N GLU A 153 3.97 0.62 -19.70
CA GLU A 153 5.16 1.37 -20.10
C GLU A 153 5.81 2.11 -18.92
N ILE A 154 5.05 2.38 -17.86
CA ILE A 154 5.52 3.16 -16.71
C ILE A 154 5.32 2.37 -15.44
N ASN A 155 6.39 2.14 -14.71
CA ASN A 155 6.32 1.55 -13.37
C ASN A 155 6.06 2.68 -12.38
N TYR A 156 4.82 2.78 -11.90
CA TYR A 156 4.31 3.91 -11.15
C TYR A 156 3.55 3.45 -9.91
N MET A 157 3.78 4.13 -8.79
CA MET A 157 3.01 3.95 -7.58
C MET A 157 2.92 5.27 -6.80
N GLU A 158 2.08 5.30 -5.79
CA GLU A 158 1.94 6.44 -4.89
C GLU A 158 1.99 5.98 -3.43
N ILE A 159 2.65 6.77 -2.59
CA ILE A 159 2.54 6.63 -1.13
C ILE A 159 1.53 7.66 -0.65
N TRP A 160 0.57 7.19 0.15
CA TRP A 160 -0.51 8.01 0.71
C TRP A 160 -0.41 8.00 2.23
N VAL A 161 -0.29 9.20 2.83
CA VAL A 161 -0.28 9.37 4.29
C VAL A 161 -1.32 10.41 4.69
N ILE A 162 -1.79 10.34 5.94
CA ILE A 162 -2.86 11.20 6.43
C ILE A 162 -2.23 12.24 7.37
N PRO A 163 -2.28 13.54 7.02
CA PRO A 163 -1.76 14.59 7.90
C PRO A 163 -2.64 14.74 9.15
N VAL A 164 -1.99 15.07 10.24
CA VAL A 164 -2.66 15.32 11.52
C VAL A 164 -2.93 16.83 11.67
#